data_3b41cc7a6c23a95fdd08dff715cdae92
#
_entry.id   3b41cc7a6c23a95fdd08dff715cdae92
#
_cell.length_a   1.000
_cell.length_b   1.000
_cell.length_c   1.000
_cell.angle_alpha   90.00
_cell.angle_beta   90.00
_cell.angle_gamma   90.00
#
_symmetry.space_group_name_H-M   'P 1'
#
loop_
_entity.id
_entity.type
_entity.pdbx_description
1 polymer ?
#
loop_
_entity_poly.entity_id
_entity_poly.type
_entity_poly.pdbx_seq_one_letter_code
_entity_poly.pdbx_strand_id
1 'polypeptide(L)'
;KSSILFYIGVVMVYIEDVQARQILDSRGNPTLEVDVKLSDGSVGRAAVPSGASTGKYEAYELRDKQNNFYNGYSVTKAVENVNVEIFNTFSGRNPSEQKSIDNDLIELDDTKNKSRLGANAMLGFSMAVARASSNSRGISLWNYIGGIRANTLPVPMMNIINGGAHANNGLDFQECMIM
;
A
#
# COMPACT_ATOMS: atom_id res chain seq x y z
N LYS A 1 -49.98 13.52 20.01
CA LYS A 1 -48.85 12.54 20.00
C LYS A 1 -47.99 12.86 18.79
N SER A 2 -46.91 13.61 19.02
CA SER A 2 -45.92 13.95 17.98
C SER A 2 -45.01 12.77 17.80
N SER A 3 -45.11 12.11 16.64
CA SER A 3 -44.16 11.07 16.24
C SER A 3 -42.87 11.75 15.79
N ILE A 4 -41.81 11.66 16.60
CA ILE A 4 -40.47 12.09 16.21
C ILE A 4 -39.93 10.99 15.30
N LEU A 5 -39.93 11.24 13.99
CA LEU A 5 -39.20 10.42 13.03
C LEU A 5 -37.70 10.72 13.20
N PHE A 6 -36.96 9.79 13.80
CA PHE A 6 -35.52 9.82 13.72
C PHE A 6 -35.11 9.41 12.29
N TYR A 7 -34.70 10.37 11.48
CA TYR A 7 -33.93 10.08 10.26
C TYR A 7 -32.55 9.60 10.69
N ILE A 8 -32.33 8.31 10.69
CA ILE A 8 -30.98 7.74 10.77
C ILE A 8 -30.37 7.96 9.39
N GLY A 9 -29.79 9.14 9.19
CA GLY A 9 -28.94 9.39 8.03
C GLY A 9 -27.72 8.47 8.12
N VAL A 10 -27.61 7.50 7.22
CA VAL A 10 -26.38 6.73 7.07
C VAL A 10 -25.32 7.72 6.58
N VAL A 11 -24.45 8.17 7.48
CA VAL A 11 -23.28 8.97 7.11
C VAL A 11 -22.34 8.04 6.35
N MET A 12 -22.27 8.20 5.03
CA MET A 12 -21.33 7.45 4.23
C MET A 12 -19.92 7.95 4.52
N VAL A 13 -19.04 7.05 4.96
CA VAL A 13 -17.61 7.31 5.16
C VAL A 13 -16.94 7.38 3.80
N TYR A 14 -16.10 8.39 3.59
CA TYR A 14 -15.37 8.60 2.34
C TYR A 14 -13.90 8.97 2.61
N ILE A 15 -13.06 8.86 1.59
CA ILE A 15 -11.65 9.27 1.63
C ILE A 15 -11.59 10.79 1.67
N GLU A 16 -11.13 11.35 2.80
CA GLU A 16 -11.06 12.79 3.03
C GLU A 16 -9.70 13.36 2.63
N ASP A 17 -8.62 12.66 2.97
CA ASP A 17 -7.25 13.11 2.69
C ASP A 17 -6.31 11.93 2.43
N VAL A 18 -5.29 12.16 1.61
CA VAL A 18 -4.24 11.21 1.29
C VAL A 18 -2.90 11.93 1.33
N GLN A 19 -1.97 11.44 2.15
CA GLN A 19 -0.64 12.01 2.27
C GLN A 19 0.42 10.92 2.15
N ALA A 20 1.31 11.09 1.19
CA ALA A 20 2.49 10.25 1.04
C ALA A 20 3.76 11.00 1.40
N ARG A 21 4.74 10.27 1.89
CA ARG A 21 6.09 10.76 2.20
C ARG A 21 7.14 9.71 1.89
N GLN A 22 8.36 10.19 1.62
CA GLN A 22 9.52 9.33 1.55
C GLN A 22 10.01 9.00 2.97
N ILE A 23 10.26 7.73 3.22
CA ILE A 23 10.89 7.21 4.43
C ILE A 23 12.08 6.34 4.06
N LEU A 24 12.85 5.85 5.04
CA LEU A 24 13.94 4.90 4.80
C LEU A 24 13.52 3.50 5.24
N ASP A 25 13.86 2.51 4.43
CA ASP A 25 13.71 1.09 4.76
C ASP A 25 14.78 0.61 5.75
N SER A 26 14.75 -0.66 6.16
CA SER A 26 15.72 -1.25 7.09
C SER A 26 17.16 -1.31 6.55
N ARG A 27 17.36 -1.07 5.26
CA ARG A 27 18.68 -1.01 4.59
C ARG A 27 19.16 0.42 4.36
N GLY A 28 18.37 1.42 4.80
CA GLY A 28 18.64 2.83 4.59
C GLY A 28 18.31 3.32 3.17
N ASN A 29 17.57 2.55 2.37
CA ASN A 29 17.10 2.99 1.07
C ASN A 29 15.75 3.71 1.17
N PRO A 30 15.53 4.74 0.35
CA PRO A 30 14.24 5.40 0.29
C PRO A 30 13.12 4.45 -0.11
N THR A 31 12.00 4.56 0.57
CA THR A 31 10.73 3.95 0.21
C THR A 31 9.58 4.90 0.52
N LEU A 32 8.36 4.47 0.24
CA LEU A 32 7.14 5.27 0.33
C LEU A 32 6.30 4.85 1.54
N GLU A 33 5.80 5.83 2.28
CA GLU A 33 4.74 5.66 3.28
C GLU A 33 3.54 6.51 2.90
N VAL A 34 2.33 5.95 3.01
CA VAL A 34 1.06 6.61 2.70
C VAL A 34 0.15 6.59 3.91
N ASP A 35 -0.44 7.75 4.23
CA ASP A 35 -1.57 7.88 5.14
C ASP A 35 -2.84 8.16 4.34
N VAL A 36 -3.93 7.47 4.67
CA VAL A 36 -5.28 7.77 4.20
C VAL A 36 -6.14 8.12 5.39
N LYS A 37 -6.75 9.31 5.37
CA LYS A 37 -7.70 9.77 6.37
C LYS A 37 -9.12 9.70 5.81
N LEU A 38 -10.03 9.18 6.60
CA LEU A 38 -11.44 9.09 6.28
C LEU A 38 -12.25 10.21 6.97
N SER A 39 -13.44 10.49 6.44
CA SER A 39 -14.34 11.53 6.94
C SER A 39 -14.85 11.30 8.38
N ASP A 40 -14.77 10.08 8.90
CA ASP A 40 -15.05 9.74 10.29
C ASP A 40 -13.87 9.94 11.24
N GLY A 41 -12.73 10.44 10.73
CA GLY A 41 -11.49 10.63 11.46
C GLY A 41 -10.57 9.40 11.51
N SER A 42 -10.99 8.26 11.00
CA SER A 42 -10.15 7.06 10.94
C SER A 42 -8.97 7.25 9.99
N VAL A 43 -7.80 6.75 10.38
CA VAL A 43 -6.56 6.84 9.58
C VAL A 43 -6.00 5.45 9.35
N GLY A 44 -5.55 5.19 8.12
CA GLY A 44 -4.78 4.01 7.77
C GLY A 44 -3.41 4.40 7.23
N ARG A 45 -2.35 3.77 7.74
CA ARG A 45 -0.95 4.00 7.32
C ARG A 45 -0.35 2.76 6.74
N ALA A 46 0.35 2.90 5.63
CA ALA A 46 1.09 1.81 5.01
C ALA A 46 2.47 2.25 4.51
N ALA A 47 3.50 1.56 4.94
CA ALA A 47 4.84 1.67 4.38
C ALA A 47 5.02 0.56 3.31
N VAL A 48 5.55 0.94 2.16
CA VAL A 48 5.72 0.01 1.03
C VAL A 48 7.02 -0.76 1.19
N PRO A 49 7.00 -2.10 1.19
CA PRO A 49 8.23 -2.89 1.18
C PRO A 49 8.93 -2.77 -0.18
N SER A 50 10.27 -2.73 -0.16
CA SER A 50 11.10 -2.75 -1.35
C SER A 50 11.90 -4.05 -1.41
N GLY A 51 11.89 -4.73 -2.55
CA GLY A 51 12.65 -5.96 -2.78
C GLY A 51 14.16 -5.72 -2.96
N ALA A 52 14.97 -6.72 -2.66
CA ALA A 52 16.41 -6.72 -2.95
C ALA A 52 16.71 -7.18 -4.38
N SER A 53 15.86 -7.99 -4.98
CA SER A 53 15.93 -8.50 -6.34
C SER A 53 14.62 -8.27 -7.07
N THR A 54 14.65 -8.20 -8.40
CA THR A 54 13.47 -8.00 -9.25
C THR A 54 13.29 -9.15 -10.22
N GLY A 55 12.07 -9.66 -10.34
CA GLY A 55 11.70 -10.66 -11.33
C GLY A 55 11.33 -10.02 -12.68
N LYS A 56 11.42 -10.81 -13.77
CA LYS A 56 11.10 -10.36 -15.13
C LYS A 56 9.67 -9.81 -15.29
N TYR A 57 8.73 -10.32 -14.50
CA TYR A 57 7.30 -9.98 -14.58
C TYR A 57 6.83 -9.13 -13.41
N GLU A 58 7.75 -8.68 -12.57
CA GLU A 58 7.45 -7.83 -11.42
C GLU A 58 6.96 -6.45 -11.87
N ALA A 59 6.02 -5.88 -11.12
CA ALA A 59 5.56 -4.53 -11.36
C ALA A 59 6.67 -3.51 -11.04
N TYR A 60 6.67 -2.40 -11.76
CA TYR A 60 7.75 -1.42 -11.73
C TYR A 60 7.70 -0.55 -10.48
N GLU A 61 8.74 -0.62 -9.65
CA GLU A 61 8.96 0.32 -8.56
C GLU A 61 9.49 1.64 -9.13
N LEU A 62 8.73 2.72 -9.00
CA LEU A 62 9.11 4.02 -9.53
C LEU A 62 10.14 4.70 -8.63
N ARG A 63 11.33 4.97 -9.19
CA ARG A 63 12.46 5.66 -8.56
C ARG A 63 12.98 6.80 -9.42
N ASP A 64 13.53 7.84 -8.78
CA ASP A 64 13.99 9.09 -9.40
C ASP A 64 15.41 8.95 -9.97
N LYS A 65 15.59 8.08 -10.96
CA LYS A 65 16.91 7.71 -11.54
C LYS A 65 17.81 8.88 -11.95
N GLN A 66 17.24 10.06 -12.20
CA GLN A 66 17.96 11.25 -12.64
C GLN A 66 18.32 12.21 -11.49
N ASN A 67 17.95 11.88 -10.27
CA ASN A 67 18.20 12.70 -9.10
C ASN A 67 19.46 12.19 -8.36
N ASN A 68 20.38 13.10 -8.02
CA ASN A 68 21.60 12.75 -7.27
C ASN A 68 21.33 12.39 -5.79
N PHE A 69 20.11 12.66 -5.27
CA PHE A 69 19.73 12.26 -3.93
C PHE A 69 19.61 10.74 -3.82
N TYR A 70 20.18 10.18 -2.77
CA TYR A 70 20.22 8.74 -2.51
C TYR A 70 20.70 7.92 -3.72
N ASN A 71 21.68 8.42 -4.48
CA ASN A 71 22.22 7.77 -5.69
C ASN A 71 21.13 7.39 -6.72
N GLY A 72 20.08 8.19 -6.86
CA GLY A 72 18.97 7.91 -7.78
C GLY A 72 17.91 6.94 -7.24
N TYR A 73 17.99 6.58 -5.95
CA TYR A 73 17.03 5.67 -5.30
C TYR A 73 15.84 6.41 -4.65
N SER A 74 15.78 7.75 -4.72
CA SER A 74 14.64 8.51 -4.22
C SER A 74 13.32 8.08 -4.87
N VAL A 75 12.20 8.32 -4.17
CA VAL A 75 10.84 7.99 -4.60
C VAL A 75 9.93 9.22 -4.65
N THR A 76 10.51 10.41 -4.85
CA THR A 76 9.78 11.68 -4.78
C THR A 76 8.70 11.79 -5.84
N LYS A 77 8.94 11.26 -7.04
CA LYS A 77 7.92 11.21 -8.10
C LYS A 77 6.74 10.29 -7.73
N ALA A 78 7.01 9.15 -7.10
CA ALA A 78 5.95 8.27 -6.60
C ALA A 78 5.14 8.95 -5.48
N VAL A 79 5.80 9.68 -4.58
CA VAL A 79 5.16 10.52 -3.55
C VAL A 79 4.25 11.57 -4.18
N GLU A 80 4.73 12.28 -5.21
CA GLU A 80 3.94 13.28 -5.93
C GLU A 80 2.71 12.66 -6.62
N ASN A 81 2.87 11.50 -7.26
CA ASN A 81 1.76 10.78 -7.88
C ASN A 81 0.66 10.44 -6.87
N VAL A 82 1.02 10.04 -5.63
CA VAL A 82 0.03 9.79 -4.58
C VAL A 82 -0.63 11.08 -4.12
N ASN A 83 0.16 12.12 -3.82
CA ASN A 83 -0.34 13.36 -3.22
C ASN A 83 -1.18 14.21 -4.19
N VAL A 84 -1.01 14.03 -5.50
CA VAL A 84 -1.71 14.82 -6.51
C VAL A 84 -2.71 13.96 -7.28
N GLU A 85 -2.24 13.05 -8.10
CA GLU A 85 -3.10 12.37 -9.07
C GLU A 85 -4.01 11.35 -8.38
N ILE A 86 -3.44 10.48 -7.53
CA ILE A 86 -4.23 9.48 -6.80
C ILE A 86 -5.19 10.16 -5.83
N PHE A 87 -4.73 11.16 -5.07
CA PHE A 87 -5.62 11.91 -4.18
C PHE A 87 -6.80 12.55 -4.93
N ASN A 88 -6.55 13.26 -6.04
CA ASN A 88 -7.61 13.90 -6.82
C ASN A 88 -8.62 12.90 -7.40
N THR A 89 -8.16 11.71 -7.77
CA THR A 89 -9.01 10.66 -8.35
C THR A 89 -9.88 9.98 -7.30
N PHE A 90 -9.36 9.75 -6.10
CA PHE A 90 -10.02 8.93 -5.09
C PHE A 90 -10.61 9.71 -3.91
N SER A 91 -10.40 11.03 -3.82
CA SER A 91 -11.05 11.87 -2.83
C SER A 91 -12.58 11.78 -2.97
N GLY A 92 -13.28 11.62 -1.85
CA GLY A 92 -14.72 11.44 -1.81
C GLY A 92 -15.23 10.02 -2.10
N ARG A 93 -14.34 9.08 -2.50
CA ARG A 93 -14.72 7.69 -2.76
C ARG A 93 -15.00 6.91 -1.46
N ASN A 94 -15.88 5.94 -1.57
CA ASN A 94 -16.17 5.00 -0.49
C ASN A 94 -14.97 4.05 -0.26
N PRO A 95 -14.30 4.11 0.91
CA PRO A 95 -13.10 3.30 1.17
C PRO A 95 -13.39 1.80 1.30
N SER A 96 -14.65 1.40 1.44
CA SER A 96 -15.05 0.00 1.58
C SER A 96 -15.04 -0.77 0.25
N GLU A 97 -14.95 -0.06 -0.87
CA GLU A 97 -14.97 -0.64 -2.21
C GLU A 97 -13.56 -1.00 -2.71
N GLN A 98 -12.77 -1.71 -1.88
CA GLN A 98 -11.36 -2.01 -2.15
C GLN A 98 -11.11 -2.53 -3.57
N LYS A 99 -11.92 -3.51 -4.02
CA LYS A 99 -11.75 -4.10 -5.35
C LYS A 99 -11.97 -3.08 -6.48
N SER A 100 -12.94 -2.17 -6.32
CA SER A 100 -13.18 -1.10 -7.29
C SER A 100 -12.02 -0.11 -7.29
N ILE A 101 -11.55 0.30 -6.10
CA ILE A 101 -10.41 1.20 -5.94
C ILE A 101 -9.16 0.61 -6.60
N ASP A 102 -8.87 -0.66 -6.37
CA ASP A 102 -7.69 -1.32 -6.95
C ASP A 102 -7.78 -1.44 -8.48
N ASN A 103 -8.97 -1.73 -9.02
CA ASN A 103 -9.18 -1.75 -10.46
C ASN A 103 -9.03 -0.34 -11.08
N ASP A 104 -9.62 0.67 -10.46
CA ASP A 104 -9.52 2.05 -10.93
C ASP A 104 -8.07 2.58 -10.87
N LEU A 105 -7.27 2.15 -9.88
CA LEU A 105 -5.82 2.42 -9.84
C LEU A 105 -5.08 1.79 -11.02
N ILE A 106 -5.44 0.55 -11.38
CA ILE A 106 -4.84 -0.15 -12.52
C ILE A 106 -5.22 0.55 -13.83
N GLU A 107 -6.47 0.96 -13.98
CA GLU A 107 -6.94 1.73 -15.14
C GLU A 107 -6.29 3.11 -15.20
N LEU A 108 -6.14 3.78 -14.06
CA LEU A 108 -5.48 5.08 -13.96
C LEU A 108 -4.01 5.00 -14.40
N ASP A 109 -3.27 3.97 -14.02
CA ASP A 109 -1.89 3.76 -14.45
C ASP A 109 -1.78 3.47 -15.95
N ASP A 110 -2.71 2.70 -16.51
CA ASP A 110 -2.83 2.31 -17.92
C ASP A 110 -1.53 1.73 -18.53
N THR A 111 -0.65 1.16 -17.70
CA THR A 111 0.55 0.46 -18.18
C THR A 111 0.56 -0.99 -17.73
N LYS A 112 1.14 -1.86 -18.56
CA LYS A 112 1.18 -3.30 -18.29
C LYS A 112 1.87 -3.65 -16.95
N ASN A 113 2.90 -2.88 -16.59
CA ASN A 113 3.76 -3.14 -15.43
C ASN A 113 3.71 -2.03 -14.35
N LYS A 114 2.70 -1.17 -14.35
CA LYS A 114 2.49 -0.07 -13.39
C LYS A 114 3.64 0.95 -13.41
N SER A 115 4.19 1.24 -14.59
CA SER A 115 5.37 2.10 -14.69
C SER A 115 5.07 3.59 -14.71
N ARG A 116 3.83 4.00 -14.89
CA ARG A 116 3.45 5.42 -14.94
C ARG A 116 3.30 6.03 -13.55
N LEU A 117 2.43 5.47 -12.73
CA LEU A 117 2.26 5.89 -11.33
C LEU A 117 3.33 5.30 -10.42
N GLY A 118 3.76 4.10 -10.72
CA GLY A 118 4.64 3.28 -9.91
C GLY A 118 3.88 2.28 -9.04
N ALA A 119 4.31 1.02 -9.08
CA ALA A 119 3.71 -0.03 -8.25
C ALA A 119 3.78 0.32 -6.75
N ASN A 120 4.85 0.99 -6.31
CA ASN A 120 5.01 1.47 -4.94
C ASN A 120 3.96 2.52 -4.56
N ALA A 121 3.66 3.49 -5.43
CA ALA A 121 2.60 4.48 -5.18
C ALA A 121 1.23 3.82 -5.07
N MET A 122 0.90 2.96 -6.03
CA MET A 122 -0.38 2.24 -6.07
C MET A 122 -0.57 1.33 -4.85
N LEU A 123 0.46 0.53 -4.51
CA LEU A 123 0.43 -0.39 -3.37
C LEU A 123 0.31 0.37 -2.04
N GLY A 124 1.05 1.46 -1.88
CA GLY A 124 0.99 2.30 -0.68
C GLY A 124 -0.41 2.82 -0.41
N PHE A 125 -1.06 3.37 -1.42
CA PHE A 125 -2.42 3.86 -1.33
C PHE A 125 -3.43 2.72 -1.05
N SER A 126 -3.39 1.63 -1.83
CA SER A 126 -4.30 0.48 -1.66
C SER A 126 -4.24 -0.10 -0.25
N MET A 127 -3.03 -0.34 0.28
CA MET A 127 -2.85 -0.85 1.64
C MET A 127 -3.32 0.14 2.71
N ALA A 128 -3.09 1.44 2.52
CA ALA A 128 -3.51 2.47 3.45
C ALA A 128 -5.05 2.58 3.51
N VAL A 129 -5.73 2.49 2.36
CA VAL A 129 -7.21 2.45 2.29
C VAL A 129 -7.76 1.23 3.04
N ALA A 130 -7.19 0.04 2.83
CA ALA A 130 -7.63 -1.17 3.54
C ALA A 130 -7.50 -1.02 5.06
N ARG A 131 -6.39 -0.43 5.54
CA ARG A 131 -6.17 -0.16 6.96
C ARG A 131 -7.11 0.91 7.51
N ALA A 132 -7.33 2.00 6.78
CA ALA A 132 -8.28 3.03 7.16
C ALA A 132 -9.70 2.45 7.30
N SER A 133 -10.12 1.65 6.32
CA SER A 133 -11.42 0.97 6.33
C SER A 133 -11.57 -0.01 7.49
N SER A 134 -10.52 -0.78 7.82
CA SER A 134 -10.56 -1.69 8.96
C SER A 134 -10.65 -0.92 10.29
N ASN A 135 -9.92 0.18 10.42
CA ASN A 135 -9.94 1.05 11.60
C ASN A 135 -11.32 1.73 11.77
N SER A 136 -11.90 2.25 10.68
CA SER A 136 -13.25 2.83 10.67
C SER A 136 -14.32 1.85 11.15
N ARG A 137 -14.14 0.57 10.87
CA ARG A 137 -15.06 -0.49 11.31
C ARG A 137 -14.74 -1.07 12.69
N GLY A 138 -13.64 -0.66 13.31
CA GLY A 138 -13.18 -1.19 14.60
C GLY A 138 -12.81 -2.68 14.56
N ILE A 139 -12.38 -3.20 13.39
CA ILE A 139 -11.99 -4.60 13.22
C ILE A 139 -10.51 -4.71 12.79
N SER A 140 -9.89 -5.86 13.06
CA SER A 140 -8.51 -6.12 12.64
C SER A 140 -8.41 -6.24 11.11
N LEU A 141 -7.25 -5.84 10.54
CA LEU A 141 -7.02 -5.90 9.09
C LEU A 141 -7.18 -7.32 8.52
N TRP A 142 -6.71 -8.35 9.22
CA TRP A 142 -6.87 -9.74 8.79
C TRP A 142 -8.35 -10.15 8.67
N ASN A 143 -9.20 -9.67 9.60
CA ASN A 143 -10.64 -9.93 9.57
C ASN A 143 -11.31 -9.11 8.45
N TYR A 144 -10.88 -7.85 8.25
CA TYR A 144 -11.39 -7.00 7.17
C TYR A 144 -11.14 -7.63 5.78
N ILE A 145 -9.92 -8.14 5.53
CA ILE A 145 -9.53 -8.73 4.25
C ILE A 145 -10.11 -10.15 4.09
N GLY A 146 -9.97 -10.98 5.12
CA GLY A 146 -10.31 -12.41 5.02
C GLY A 146 -11.76 -12.72 5.39
N GLY A 147 -12.47 -11.78 6.01
CA GLY A 147 -13.84 -11.97 6.48
C GLY A 147 -13.96 -12.96 7.64
N ILE A 148 -15.19 -13.33 7.96
CA ILE A 148 -15.53 -14.17 9.11
C ILE A 148 -14.89 -15.59 9.07
N ARG A 149 -14.43 -16.03 7.90
CA ARG A 149 -13.80 -17.35 7.73
C ARG A 149 -12.27 -17.33 7.82
N ALA A 150 -11.66 -16.18 8.03
CA ALA A 150 -10.21 -16.04 8.12
C ALA A 150 -9.69 -16.57 9.46
N ASN A 151 -9.64 -17.88 9.63
CA ASN A 151 -9.24 -18.59 10.85
C ASN A 151 -8.13 -19.63 10.63
N THR A 152 -7.58 -19.70 9.42
CA THR A 152 -6.51 -20.63 9.08
C THR A 152 -5.18 -19.90 9.01
N LEU A 153 -4.23 -20.27 9.87
CA LEU A 153 -2.86 -19.77 9.79
C LEU A 153 -2.12 -20.47 8.65
N PRO A 154 -1.26 -19.76 7.91
CA PRO A 154 -0.39 -20.40 6.92
C PRO A 154 0.64 -21.28 7.60
N VAL A 155 1.17 -22.26 6.85
CA VAL A 155 2.33 -23.03 7.30
C VAL A 155 3.51 -22.07 7.46
N PRO A 156 4.17 -22.00 8.63
CA PRO A 156 5.32 -21.13 8.81
C PRO A 156 6.45 -21.50 7.87
N MET A 157 7.01 -20.51 7.18
CA MET A 157 8.23 -20.65 6.40
C MET A 157 9.32 -19.82 7.06
N MET A 158 10.49 -20.46 7.31
CA MET A 158 11.63 -19.81 7.95
C MET A 158 12.83 -19.88 7.05
N ASN A 159 13.41 -18.73 6.71
CA ASN A 159 14.64 -18.65 5.94
C ASN A 159 15.82 -18.95 6.86
N ILE A 160 16.52 -20.06 6.60
CA ILE A 160 17.64 -20.55 7.43
C ILE A 160 18.99 -20.11 6.86
N ILE A 161 19.11 -20.08 5.53
CA ILE A 161 20.36 -19.71 4.83
C ILE A 161 20.05 -18.59 3.85
N ASN A 162 20.83 -17.52 3.93
CA ASN A 162 20.77 -16.40 2.98
C ASN A 162 22.13 -16.23 2.31
N GLY A 163 22.13 -15.99 1.01
CA GLY A 163 23.32 -15.70 0.19
C GLY A 163 22.92 -14.90 -1.05
N GLY A 164 23.74 -14.91 -2.10
CA GLY A 164 23.48 -14.18 -3.33
C GLY A 164 23.22 -12.70 -3.09
N ALA A 165 22.09 -12.18 -3.60
CA ALA A 165 21.68 -10.79 -3.41
C ALA A 165 21.17 -10.46 -1.99
N HIS A 166 20.89 -11.48 -1.16
CA HIS A 166 20.32 -11.30 0.17
C HIS A 166 21.36 -11.20 1.29
N ALA A 167 22.59 -11.66 1.06
CA ALA A 167 23.67 -11.56 2.05
C ALA A 167 25.06 -11.54 1.39
N ASN A 168 25.93 -10.67 1.86
CA ASN A 168 27.31 -10.57 1.38
C ASN A 168 28.21 -11.56 2.16
N ASN A 169 28.14 -12.86 1.82
CA ASN A 169 28.85 -13.93 2.52
C ASN A 169 29.50 -14.97 1.60
N GLY A 170 29.54 -14.73 0.28
CA GLY A 170 30.16 -15.62 -0.69
C GLY A 170 29.39 -16.90 -1.01
N LEU A 171 28.13 -17.05 -0.55
CA LEU A 171 27.24 -18.14 -0.93
C LEU A 171 26.50 -17.80 -2.21
N ASP A 172 26.48 -18.72 -3.18
CA ASP A 172 25.78 -18.54 -4.45
C ASP A 172 24.26 -18.76 -4.31
N PHE A 173 23.81 -19.53 -3.32
CA PHE A 173 22.40 -19.76 -3.05
C PHE A 173 21.77 -18.53 -2.40
N GLN A 174 20.69 -18.04 -2.99
CA GLN A 174 20.00 -16.84 -2.48
C GLN A 174 19.34 -17.10 -1.14
N GLU A 175 18.64 -18.22 -1.00
CA GLU A 175 17.97 -18.60 0.25
C GLU A 175 17.59 -20.08 0.28
N CYS A 176 17.55 -20.65 1.50
CA CYS A 176 16.97 -21.95 1.78
C CYS A 176 16.00 -21.82 2.95
N MET A 177 14.77 -22.28 2.76
CA MET A 177 13.69 -22.22 3.76
C MET A 177 13.37 -23.60 4.29
N ILE A 178 12.96 -23.64 5.57
CA ILE A 178 12.24 -24.79 6.17
C ILE A 178 10.76 -24.43 6.34
N MET A 179 9.91 -25.47 6.22
CA MET A 179 8.45 -25.39 6.42
C MET A 179 8.01 -26.43 7.44
#